data_c0360694c29f2a1bd453a268d72f00a4
#
_entry.id   c0360694c29f2a1bd453a268d72f00a4
#
_cell.length_a   1.000
_cell.length_b   1.000
_cell.length_c   1.000
_cell.angle_alpha   90.00
_cell.angle_beta   90.00
_cell.angle_gamma   90.00
#
_symmetry.space_group_name_H-M   'P 1'
#
loop_
_entity.id
_entity.type
_entity.pdbx_description
1 polymer ?
#
loop_
_entity_poly.entity_id
_entity_poly.type
_entity_poly.pdbx_seq_one_letter_code
_entity_poly.pdbx_strand_id
1 'polypeptide(L)'
;WVYPGISFGGSMTVTDAAGNVVFEKELNYGTCFSWTANDVAAASGQPLTVTVQNAQLFELAFRDAAGQLVPAAGGGALLDEQAAVPDTISQLNSMYFDEIYHGRTGYEQLHKMPVYETTHPPLGKDLIMMGIAMFGMTGFGWRFSGTLFGVLLVPLAWCFVRRLRSEE
;
A
#
# COMPACT_ATOMS: atom_id res chain seq x y z
N TRP A 1 -12.73 5.19 -2.78
CA TRP A 1 -11.34 4.73 -2.86
C TRP A 1 -10.88 4.32 -1.47
N VAL A 2 -10.22 3.17 -1.39
CA VAL A 2 -9.84 2.53 -0.13
C VAL A 2 -8.36 2.16 -0.19
N TYR A 3 -7.60 2.54 0.85
CA TYR A 3 -6.21 2.15 1.02
C TYR A 3 -6.05 1.31 2.30
N PRO A 4 -6.11 -0.03 2.19
CA PRO A 4 -5.94 -0.92 3.32
C PRO A 4 -4.47 -1.01 3.75
N GLY A 5 -4.25 -1.16 5.06
CA GLY A 5 -2.99 -1.62 5.62
C GLY A 5 -2.91 -3.15 5.67
N ILE A 6 -2.40 -3.69 6.77
CA ILE A 6 -2.33 -5.14 6.99
C ILE A 6 -3.73 -5.73 7.13
N SER A 7 -3.97 -6.85 6.47
CA SER A 7 -5.19 -7.65 6.62
C SER A 7 -4.88 -9.10 6.98
N PHE A 8 -5.71 -9.66 7.83
CA PHE A 8 -5.68 -11.06 8.28
C PHE A 8 -6.94 -11.83 7.81
N GLY A 9 -7.39 -11.56 6.59
CA GLY A 9 -8.66 -12.08 6.08
C GLY A 9 -9.85 -11.31 6.65
N GLY A 10 -9.74 -9.99 6.64
CA GLY A 10 -10.76 -9.10 7.19
C GLY A 10 -11.79 -8.65 6.18
N SER A 11 -12.69 -7.80 6.63
CA SER A 11 -13.72 -7.17 5.79
C SER A 11 -13.92 -5.71 6.17
N MET A 12 -14.46 -4.97 5.21
CA MET A 12 -14.94 -3.62 5.39
C MET A 12 -16.40 -3.55 4.98
N THR A 13 -17.24 -2.99 5.85
CA THR A 13 -18.65 -2.77 5.59
C THR A 13 -18.96 -1.29 5.78
N VAL A 14 -19.71 -0.72 4.86
CA VAL A 14 -20.22 0.67 4.96
C VAL A 14 -21.73 0.62 5.05
N THR A 15 -22.28 1.28 6.06
CA THR A 15 -23.72 1.41 6.26
C THR A 15 -24.17 2.86 6.21
N ASP A 16 -25.40 3.07 5.75
CA ASP A 16 -26.08 4.37 5.80
C ASP A 16 -26.62 4.70 7.21
N ALA A 17 -27.23 5.86 7.38
CA ALA A 17 -27.81 6.29 8.64
C ALA A 17 -28.97 5.41 9.14
N ALA A 18 -29.60 4.64 8.26
CA ALA A 18 -30.67 3.71 8.60
C ALA A 18 -30.14 2.31 8.96
N GLY A 19 -28.81 2.09 8.83
CA GLY A 19 -28.17 0.81 9.09
C GLY A 19 -28.18 -0.15 7.89
N ASN A 20 -28.60 0.30 6.70
CA ASN A 20 -28.54 -0.53 5.51
C ASN A 20 -27.09 -0.61 5.00
N VAL A 21 -26.65 -1.80 4.59
CA VAL A 21 -25.36 -2.00 3.97
C VAL A 21 -25.37 -1.40 2.56
N VAL A 22 -24.55 -0.37 2.33
CA VAL A 22 -24.38 0.30 1.03
C VAL A 22 -23.12 -0.16 0.30
N PHE A 23 -22.19 -0.79 1.03
CA PHE A 23 -20.98 -1.35 0.46
C PHE A 23 -20.38 -2.41 1.40
N GLU A 24 -19.89 -3.50 0.84
CA GLU A 24 -19.14 -4.53 1.56
C GLU A 24 -17.98 -5.04 0.70
N LYS A 25 -16.84 -5.29 1.32
CA LYS A 25 -15.65 -5.79 0.64
C LYS A 25 -14.80 -6.64 1.57
N GLU A 26 -14.32 -7.77 1.04
CA GLU A 26 -13.25 -8.51 1.68
C GLU A 26 -11.91 -7.79 1.52
N LEU A 27 -11.19 -7.67 2.62
CA LEU A 27 -9.83 -7.16 2.68
C LEU A 27 -8.89 -8.34 2.88
N ASN A 28 -8.31 -8.81 1.81
CA ASN A 28 -7.35 -9.92 1.85
C ASN A 28 -5.90 -9.40 1.76
N TYR A 29 -4.93 -10.32 1.88
CA TYR A 29 -3.51 -9.95 1.81
C TYR A 29 -3.13 -9.28 0.47
N GLY A 30 -3.80 -9.60 -0.62
CA GLY A 30 -3.55 -9.02 -1.94
C GLY A 30 -4.03 -7.57 -2.09
N THR A 31 -4.80 -7.04 -1.13
CA THR A 31 -5.24 -5.64 -1.11
C THR A 31 -4.37 -4.74 -0.22
N CYS A 32 -3.44 -5.33 0.55
CA CYS A 32 -2.57 -4.57 1.44
C CYS A 32 -1.75 -3.53 0.67
N PHE A 33 -1.69 -2.31 1.20
CA PHE A 33 -0.93 -1.18 0.66
C PHE A 33 -1.19 -0.88 -0.82
N SER A 34 -2.44 -1.07 -1.23
CA SER A 34 -2.87 -0.82 -2.61
C SER A 34 -4.19 -0.07 -2.64
N TRP A 35 -4.22 1.02 -3.40
CA TRP A 35 -5.46 1.73 -3.64
C TRP A 35 -6.44 0.89 -4.45
N THR A 36 -7.68 0.88 -4.05
CA THR A 36 -8.77 0.23 -4.79
C THR A 36 -9.95 1.17 -4.93
N ALA A 37 -10.45 1.30 -6.16
CA ALA A 37 -11.69 2.03 -6.44
C ALA A 37 -12.88 1.07 -6.32
N ASN A 38 -13.95 1.55 -5.71
CA ASN A 38 -15.18 0.77 -5.54
C ASN A 38 -16.37 1.71 -5.64
N ASP A 39 -17.47 1.23 -6.19
CA ASP A 39 -18.71 1.99 -6.26
C ASP A 39 -19.50 1.80 -4.96
N VAL A 40 -20.03 2.91 -4.44
CA VAL A 40 -20.85 2.93 -3.23
C VAL A 40 -22.19 3.55 -3.56
N ALA A 41 -23.26 2.87 -3.25
CA ALA A 41 -24.62 3.33 -3.46
C ALA A 41 -25.07 4.30 -2.34
N ALA A 42 -24.39 5.44 -2.23
CA ALA A 42 -24.72 6.46 -1.23
C ALA A 42 -24.82 7.85 -1.87
N ALA A 43 -25.77 8.65 -1.42
CA ALA A 43 -25.89 10.04 -1.84
C ALA A 43 -24.88 10.91 -1.10
N SER A 44 -24.38 11.95 -1.77
CA SER A 44 -23.52 12.95 -1.15
C SER A 44 -24.23 13.67 0.02
N GLY A 45 -23.49 13.96 1.08
CA GLY A 45 -24.00 14.65 2.27
C GLY A 45 -24.73 13.76 3.28
N GLN A 46 -24.76 12.45 3.07
CA GLN A 46 -25.31 11.50 4.04
C GLN A 46 -24.23 10.96 4.98
N PRO A 47 -24.55 10.76 6.27
CA PRO A 47 -23.64 10.10 7.19
C PRO A 47 -23.49 8.61 6.84
N LEU A 48 -22.24 8.16 6.82
CA LEU A 48 -21.88 6.77 6.58
C LEU A 48 -21.11 6.23 7.80
N THR A 49 -21.36 4.99 8.16
CA THR A 49 -20.60 4.27 9.19
C THR A 49 -19.71 3.23 8.50
N VAL A 50 -18.41 3.33 8.72
CA VAL A 50 -17.43 2.38 8.20
C VAL A 50 -17.01 1.44 9.34
N THR A 51 -17.23 0.16 9.13
CA THR A 51 -16.82 -0.91 10.06
C THR A 51 -15.76 -1.76 9.39
N VAL A 52 -14.62 -1.93 10.07
CA VAL A 52 -13.50 -2.77 9.61
C VAL A 52 -13.26 -3.88 10.63
N GLN A 53 -13.12 -5.11 10.15
CA GLN A 53 -12.86 -6.28 10.98
C GLN A 53 -11.60 -7.00 10.48
N ASN A 54 -10.74 -7.43 11.39
CA ASN A 54 -9.51 -8.19 11.12
C ASN A 54 -8.59 -7.59 10.05
N ALA A 55 -8.62 -6.27 9.89
CA ALA A 55 -7.78 -5.53 8.96
C ALA A 55 -7.50 -4.12 9.47
N GLN A 56 -6.47 -3.51 8.93
CA GLN A 56 -6.18 -2.09 9.09
C GLN A 56 -6.70 -1.34 7.85
N LEU A 57 -7.22 -0.15 8.08
CA LEU A 57 -7.56 0.80 7.04
C LEU A 57 -6.78 2.07 7.29
N PHE A 58 -6.02 2.52 6.31
CA PHE A 58 -5.16 3.70 6.46
C PHE A 58 -5.81 4.94 5.91
N GLU A 59 -6.45 4.84 4.73
CA GLU A 59 -7.06 6.01 4.11
C GLU A 59 -8.32 5.65 3.36
N LEU A 60 -9.29 6.57 3.39
CA LEU A 60 -10.51 6.56 2.61
C LEU A 60 -10.62 7.85 1.81
N ALA A 61 -11.12 7.77 0.59
CA ALA A 61 -11.49 8.93 -0.19
C ALA A 61 -12.77 8.68 -0.97
N PHE A 62 -13.58 9.70 -1.08
CA PHE A 62 -14.80 9.67 -1.87
C PHE A 62 -14.61 10.50 -3.13
N ARG A 63 -15.08 9.99 -4.26
CA ARG A 63 -15.08 10.71 -5.54
C ARG A 63 -16.50 10.70 -6.11
N ASP A 64 -16.88 11.80 -6.73
CA ASP A 64 -18.13 11.89 -7.48
C ASP A 64 -18.02 11.20 -8.86
N ALA A 65 -19.10 11.21 -9.61
CA ALA A 65 -19.15 10.64 -10.95
C ALA A 65 -18.22 11.34 -11.96
N ALA A 66 -17.76 12.56 -11.66
CA ALA A 66 -16.78 13.29 -12.45
C ALA A 66 -15.33 12.99 -12.02
N GLY A 67 -15.15 12.14 -11.00
CA GLY A 67 -13.84 11.78 -10.45
C GLY A 67 -13.25 12.82 -9.50
N GLN A 68 -14.01 13.85 -9.12
CA GLN A 68 -13.53 14.86 -8.19
C GLN A 68 -13.64 14.38 -6.75
N LEU A 69 -12.65 14.71 -5.92
CA LEU A 69 -12.70 14.42 -4.49
C LEU A 69 -13.88 15.12 -3.83
N VAL A 70 -14.68 14.35 -3.12
CA VAL A 70 -15.80 14.85 -2.31
C VAL A 70 -15.30 15.01 -0.88
N PRO A 71 -15.30 16.23 -0.32
CA PRO A 71 -14.91 16.43 1.07
C PRO A 71 -15.75 15.58 2.02
N ALA A 72 -15.10 14.84 2.89
CA ALA A 72 -15.73 14.06 3.94
C ALA A 72 -15.22 14.54 5.30
N ALA A 73 -16.04 14.46 6.32
CA ALA A 73 -15.71 14.89 7.68
C ALA A 73 -16.05 13.78 8.69
N GLY A 74 -15.37 13.81 9.84
CA GLY A 74 -15.65 12.88 10.95
C GLY A 74 -14.88 11.56 10.94
N GLY A 75 -14.12 11.29 9.90
CA GLY A 75 -13.34 10.03 9.76
C GLY A 75 -12.02 9.99 10.54
N GLY A 76 -11.62 11.07 11.20
CA GLY A 76 -10.34 11.15 11.91
C GLY A 76 -9.16 10.81 11.00
N ALA A 77 -8.27 9.94 11.45
CA ALA A 77 -7.08 9.51 10.71
C ALA A 77 -7.37 8.75 9.40
N LEU A 78 -8.63 8.40 9.11
CA LEU A 78 -9.01 7.79 7.84
C LEU A 78 -9.21 8.80 6.70
N LEU A 79 -9.17 10.09 7.00
CA LEU A 79 -9.46 11.18 6.06
C LEU A 79 -8.46 12.33 6.21
N ASP A 80 -7.32 12.12 6.87
CA ASP A 80 -6.36 13.19 7.16
C ASP A 80 -5.33 13.39 6.03
N GLU A 81 -5.13 12.40 5.17
CA GLU A 81 -4.17 12.44 4.06
C GLU A 81 -4.83 12.62 2.68
N GLN A 82 -5.96 13.35 2.62
CA GLN A 82 -6.70 13.56 1.36
C GLN A 82 -5.86 14.17 0.23
N ALA A 83 -4.82 14.94 0.57
CA ALA A 83 -3.88 15.48 -0.42
C ALA A 83 -2.96 14.42 -1.03
N ALA A 84 -2.81 13.26 -0.38
CA ALA A 84 -2.02 12.14 -0.86
C ALA A 84 -2.83 11.14 -1.69
N VAL A 85 -4.16 11.32 -1.78
CA VAL A 85 -5.03 10.47 -2.59
C VAL A 85 -4.68 10.65 -4.07
N PRO A 86 -4.24 9.61 -4.78
CA PRO A 86 -3.79 9.75 -6.16
C PRO A 86 -4.97 10.02 -7.10
N ASP A 87 -4.74 10.76 -8.18
CA ASP A 87 -5.75 10.99 -9.21
C ASP A 87 -6.10 9.70 -9.97
N THR A 88 -5.13 8.81 -10.09
CA THR A 88 -5.29 7.51 -10.75
C THR A 88 -4.60 6.41 -9.96
N ILE A 89 -5.23 5.23 -9.90
CA ILE A 89 -4.62 4.04 -9.32
C ILE A 89 -3.63 3.47 -10.32
N SER A 90 -2.38 3.30 -9.89
CA SER A 90 -1.29 2.79 -10.72
C SER A 90 -0.28 2.01 -9.88
N GLN A 91 0.66 1.37 -10.54
CA GLN A 91 1.79 0.71 -9.88
C GLN A 91 2.71 1.67 -9.11
N LEU A 92 2.62 2.98 -9.34
CA LEU A 92 3.42 3.96 -8.62
C LEU A 92 2.91 4.21 -7.20
N ASN A 93 1.61 4.02 -6.98
CA ASN A 93 0.94 4.30 -5.71
C ASN A 93 0.27 3.06 -5.07
N SER A 94 0.55 1.88 -5.61
CA SER A 94 0.04 0.60 -5.12
C SER A 94 1.10 -0.48 -5.29
N MET A 95 1.04 -1.51 -4.48
CA MET A 95 1.90 -2.68 -4.61
C MET A 95 1.50 -3.51 -5.82
N TYR A 96 2.48 -4.13 -6.46
CA TYR A 96 2.28 -4.97 -7.62
C TYR A 96 2.95 -6.33 -7.43
N PHE A 97 2.24 -7.40 -7.73
CA PHE A 97 2.71 -8.78 -7.72
C PHE A 97 3.44 -9.14 -6.40
N ASP A 98 4.68 -9.61 -6.43
CA ASP A 98 5.44 -10.04 -5.25
C ASP A 98 5.81 -8.90 -4.28
N GLU A 99 5.66 -7.64 -4.69
CA GLU A 99 5.85 -6.50 -3.79
C GLU A 99 4.92 -6.59 -2.57
N ILE A 100 3.71 -7.16 -2.76
CA ILE A 100 2.74 -7.35 -1.68
C ILE A 100 3.35 -8.19 -0.55
N TYR A 101 4.06 -9.26 -0.89
CA TYR A 101 4.68 -10.13 0.11
C TYR A 101 5.91 -9.47 0.76
N HIS A 102 6.79 -8.89 -0.05
CA HIS A 102 8.05 -8.36 0.43
C HIS A 102 7.91 -7.03 1.15
N GLY A 103 7.13 -6.10 0.59
CA GLY A 103 6.87 -4.81 1.21
C GLY A 103 6.04 -4.96 2.49
N ARG A 104 5.02 -5.83 2.48
CA ARG A 104 4.26 -6.18 3.67
C ARG A 104 5.17 -6.73 4.77
N THR A 105 6.02 -7.70 4.46
CA THR A 105 6.96 -8.27 5.42
C THR A 105 7.91 -7.21 5.99
N GLY A 106 8.44 -6.30 5.15
CA GLY A 106 9.24 -5.18 5.61
C GLY A 106 8.50 -4.27 6.59
N TYR A 107 7.23 -3.99 6.32
CA TYR A 107 6.36 -3.26 7.24
C TYR A 107 6.13 -4.03 8.56
N GLU A 108 5.79 -5.32 8.49
CA GLU A 108 5.57 -6.17 9.65
C GLU A 108 6.81 -6.24 10.56
N GLN A 109 8.00 -6.41 9.97
CA GLN A 109 9.28 -6.40 10.70
C GLN A 109 9.54 -5.06 11.38
N LEU A 110 9.33 -3.93 10.68
CA LEU A 110 9.51 -2.59 11.22
C LEU A 110 8.62 -2.35 12.44
N HIS A 111 7.38 -2.85 12.41
CA HIS A 111 6.39 -2.67 13.47
C HIS A 111 6.37 -3.85 14.48
N LYS A 112 7.33 -4.79 14.40
CA LYS A 112 7.42 -5.96 15.28
C LYS A 112 6.16 -6.81 15.29
N MET A 113 5.49 -6.90 14.15
CA MET A 113 4.33 -7.75 13.94
C MET A 113 4.75 -9.18 13.54
N PRO A 114 3.89 -10.18 13.73
CA PRO A 114 4.13 -11.50 13.16
C PRO A 114 4.30 -11.42 11.64
N VAL A 115 5.37 -12.01 11.13
CA VAL A 115 5.69 -11.98 9.70
C VAL A 115 4.82 -12.98 8.95
N TYR A 116 4.09 -12.51 7.95
CA TYR A 116 3.19 -13.32 7.13
C TYR A 116 3.98 -14.25 6.18
N GLU A 117 4.99 -13.72 5.50
CA GLU A 117 5.71 -14.46 4.47
C GLU A 117 7.13 -14.83 4.97
N THR A 118 7.43 -16.13 5.08
CA THR A 118 8.67 -16.67 5.63
C THR A 118 9.50 -17.49 4.64
N THR A 119 9.03 -17.68 3.40
CA THR A 119 9.67 -18.60 2.43
C THR A 119 10.92 -18.02 1.77
N HIS A 120 11.02 -16.70 1.66
CA HIS A 120 12.17 -16.04 1.04
C HIS A 120 13.24 -15.64 2.06
N PRO A 121 14.53 -15.59 1.67
CA PRO A 121 15.62 -15.17 2.55
C PRO A 121 15.38 -13.78 3.17
N PRO A 122 15.73 -13.58 4.45
CA PRO A 122 15.35 -12.36 5.17
C PRO A 122 16.09 -11.10 4.70
N LEU A 123 17.34 -11.19 4.27
CA LEU A 123 18.19 -10.03 3.96
C LEU A 123 17.53 -9.03 2.98
N GLY A 124 16.89 -9.54 1.91
CA GLY A 124 16.19 -8.68 0.96
C GLY A 124 15.04 -7.90 1.60
N LYS A 125 14.31 -8.56 2.50
CA LYS A 125 13.20 -7.96 3.25
C LYS A 125 13.69 -6.96 4.29
N ASP A 126 14.82 -7.22 4.96
CA ASP A 126 15.47 -6.29 5.89
C ASP A 126 15.89 -5.00 5.16
N LEU A 127 16.42 -5.12 3.94
CA LEU A 127 16.76 -3.97 3.11
C LEU A 127 15.53 -3.18 2.67
N ILE A 128 14.42 -3.85 2.35
CA ILE A 128 13.13 -3.21 2.07
C ILE A 128 12.62 -2.50 3.33
N MET A 129 12.66 -3.16 4.49
CA MET A 129 12.31 -2.56 5.78
C MET A 129 13.10 -1.26 6.03
N MET A 130 14.40 -1.24 5.76
CA MET A 130 15.22 -0.03 5.89
C MET A 130 14.74 1.09 4.94
N GLY A 131 14.38 0.77 3.70
CA GLY A 131 13.81 1.73 2.77
C GLY A 131 12.47 2.30 3.27
N ILE A 132 11.60 1.44 3.79
CA ILE A 132 10.33 1.85 4.42
C ILE A 132 10.57 2.72 5.65
N ALA A 133 11.55 2.38 6.50
CA ALA A 133 11.88 3.17 7.69
C ALA A 133 12.38 4.58 7.35
N MET A 134 13.09 4.75 6.23
CA MET A 134 13.63 6.06 5.79
C MET A 134 12.61 6.91 5.03
N PHE A 135 11.76 6.30 4.21
CA PHE A 135 10.91 7.01 3.24
C PHE A 135 9.41 6.73 3.40
N GLY A 136 9.04 6.02 4.46
CA GLY A 136 7.65 5.64 4.73
C GLY A 136 7.16 4.47 3.88
N MET A 137 5.92 4.03 4.16
CA MET A 137 5.25 2.95 3.41
C MET A 137 4.68 3.48 2.10
N THR A 138 5.56 3.84 1.18
CA THR A 138 5.27 4.42 -0.13
C THR A 138 5.92 3.59 -1.24
N GLY A 139 5.46 3.75 -2.48
CA GLY A 139 6.05 3.09 -3.65
C GLY A 139 7.56 3.32 -3.79
N PHE A 140 8.03 4.50 -3.39
CA PHE A 140 9.46 4.80 -3.33
C PHE A 140 10.13 4.04 -2.17
N GLY A 141 9.53 4.04 -0.97
CA GLY A 141 10.10 3.43 0.22
C GLY A 141 10.38 1.94 0.04
N TRP A 142 9.41 1.14 -0.35
CA TRP A 142 9.63 -0.31 -0.52
C TRP A 142 10.45 -0.69 -1.75
N ARG A 143 10.58 0.19 -2.78
CA ARG A 143 11.39 -0.05 -3.97
C ARG A 143 12.80 0.52 -3.88
N PHE A 144 13.08 1.38 -2.91
CA PHE A 144 14.34 2.11 -2.80
C PHE A 144 15.56 1.18 -2.83
N SER A 145 15.60 0.18 -1.97
CA SER A 145 16.75 -0.72 -1.85
C SER A 145 16.97 -1.52 -3.12
N GLY A 146 15.92 -2.09 -3.71
CA GLY A 146 16.01 -2.82 -4.97
C GLY A 146 16.52 -1.96 -6.11
N THR A 147 16.02 -0.73 -6.22
CA THR A 147 16.46 0.23 -7.24
C THR A 147 17.92 0.64 -7.03
N LEU A 148 18.32 0.92 -5.78
CA LEU A 148 19.70 1.28 -5.45
C LEU A 148 20.68 0.18 -5.86
N PHE A 149 20.42 -1.08 -5.48
CA PHE A 149 21.28 -2.19 -5.86
C PHE A 149 21.27 -2.44 -7.37
N GLY A 150 20.14 -2.30 -8.05
CA GLY A 150 20.04 -2.38 -9.50
C GLY A 150 20.92 -1.35 -10.20
N VAL A 151 20.89 -0.10 -9.75
CA VAL A 151 21.74 0.99 -10.28
C VAL A 151 23.22 0.69 -10.01
N LEU A 152 23.59 0.20 -8.82
CA LEU A 152 24.98 -0.11 -8.47
C LEU A 152 25.55 -1.32 -9.24
N LEU A 153 24.73 -2.23 -9.72
CA LEU A 153 25.16 -3.34 -10.56
C LEU A 153 25.77 -2.88 -11.89
N VAL A 154 25.32 -1.78 -12.45
CA VAL A 154 25.81 -1.28 -13.75
C VAL A 154 27.30 -0.89 -13.69
N PRO A 155 27.76 0.01 -12.79
CA PRO A 155 29.18 0.33 -12.67
C PRO A 155 30.00 -0.86 -12.19
N LEU A 156 29.45 -1.74 -11.36
CA LEU A 156 30.13 -2.95 -10.91
C LEU A 156 30.42 -3.88 -12.09
N ALA A 157 29.44 -4.14 -12.93
CA ALA A 157 29.59 -4.94 -14.15
C ALA A 157 30.61 -4.31 -15.11
N TRP A 158 30.58 -3.00 -15.27
CA TRP A 158 31.54 -2.27 -16.10
C TRP A 158 32.96 -2.40 -15.56
N CYS A 159 33.18 -2.23 -14.25
CA CYS A 159 34.48 -2.41 -13.61
C CYS A 159 34.99 -3.84 -13.77
N PHE A 160 34.11 -4.84 -13.62
CA PHE A 160 34.45 -6.23 -13.80
C PHE A 160 34.93 -6.55 -15.22
N VAL A 161 34.16 -6.12 -16.24
CA VAL A 161 34.50 -6.32 -17.65
C VAL A 161 35.82 -5.60 -18.01
N ARG A 162 35.99 -4.36 -17.50
CA ARG A 162 37.24 -3.60 -17.73
C ARG A 162 38.44 -4.31 -17.15
N ARG A 163 38.32 -4.91 -15.96
CA ARG A 163 39.40 -5.65 -15.34
C ARG A 163 39.78 -6.89 -16.13
N LEU A 164 38.79 -7.66 -16.58
CA LEU A 164 39.06 -8.85 -17.42
C LEU A 164 39.84 -8.49 -18.72
N ARG A 165 39.47 -7.36 -19.37
CA ARG A 165 40.17 -6.90 -20.58
C ARG A 165 41.59 -6.39 -20.33
N SER A 166 41.90 -5.92 -19.13
CA SER A 166 43.22 -5.40 -18.81
C SER A 166 44.22 -6.49 -18.44
N GLU A 167 43.76 -7.73 -18.27
CA GLU A 167 44.60 -8.92 -17.98
C GLU A 167 44.94 -9.68 -19.26
N GLU A 168 44.38 -9.31 -20.42
CA GLU A 168 44.79 -9.77 -21.74
C GLU A 168 45.83 -8.81 -22.36
#